data_1485c23de62f9dba605ecbadaeabd978
#
_entry.id   1485c23de62f9dba605ecbadaeabd978
#
_cell.length_a   1.000
_cell.length_b   1.000
_cell.length_c   1.000
_cell.angle_alpha   90.00
_cell.angle_beta   90.00
_cell.angle_gamma   90.00
#
_symmetry.space_group_name_H-M   'P 1'
#
loop_
_entity.id
_entity.type
_entity.pdbx_description
1 polymer ?
#
loop_
_entity_poly.entity_id
_entity_poly.type
_entity_poly.pdbx_seq_one_letter_code
_entity_poly.pdbx_strand_id
1 'polypeptide(L)'
;MLAVAGVGVTLVGVLMLLVLAAQAGFFGPVARVIAGAVFSAVLVGLGWRVFTRPGGRVGGIALVATGIAGLYLDVVAVTGYYRWVPGGVGLAVALVVALVGVGVAVRWQSQPLAVGVVLGAAVLSPALTTELMLLGFLVVLQAAGVPVQLRRDWPVLHVARTLPVVLAVLGMVALSGIEAAISGTEVEHRQGLLIAAIAGAVVGLVGALLAVRRRPGDITASITIALTVLPVLAAAALFDRVVSVSITAVIATVLLGLAATGLIPAGAGAAASGSETVMGPRLDVARDVGRLGIARHTALVAALTGAVALLQTCAVATGGHPRLMPTALFVAGLAFFGVAAVSRTRVAAGLGVAFALLGGLVMLAIATPETLALQRLAEQDLDVATAMAAVAGSGVAAMVAWTVPRLPRCDDPALVTGVWIAVIIAGLYYVLVAAVSLGVSLGGADGFIVGHSVATIVWMVAATAALFYGLRRLATSPVVAKVCLVSGLLVAAAALAKLFLFDLATLSGLVRVAAFLAVGILLLLTGTRYARAFADSSPARQGQ
;
A
#
# COMPACT_ATOMS: atom_id res chain seq x y z
N MET A 1 8.10 36.14 14.99
CA MET A 1 9.25 35.58 15.74
C MET A 1 9.29 36.13 17.17
N LEU A 2 9.44 37.44 17.42
CA LEU A 2 9.49 38.03 18.77
C LEU A 2 8.29 37.69 19.68
N ALA A 3 7.07 37.68 19.16
CA ALA A 3 5.88 37.33 19.93
C ALA A 3 5.87 35.84 20.37
N VAL A 4 6.36 34.93 19.53
CA VAL A 4 6.47 33.49 19.87
C VAL A 4 7.58 33.26 20.92
N ALA A 5 8.71 33.97 20.78
CA ALA A 5 9.77 33.94 21.76
C ALA A 5 9.29 34.52 23.11
N GLY A 6 8.53 35.62 23.09
CA GLY A 6 7.93 36.23 24.27
C GLY A 6 6.99 35.29 25.04
N VAL A 7 6.14 34.55 24.32
CA VAL A 7 5.26 33.53 24.90
C VAL A 7 6.06 32.41 25.55
N GLY A 8 7.10 31.92 24.90
CA GLY A 8 7.98 30.88 25.45
C GLY A 8 8.66 31.31 26.73
N VAL A 9 9.25 32.53 26.75
CA VAL A 9 9.93 33.10 27.93
C VAL A 9 8.91 33.34 29.06
N THR A 10 7.71 33.85 28.77
CA THR A 10 6.67 34.08 29.77
C THR A 10 6.20 32.75 30.39
N LEU A 11 6.01 31.69 29.56
CA LEU A 11 5.65 30.36 30.05
C LEU A 11 6.70 29.79 30.99
N VAL A 12 7.99 29.88 30.61
CA VAL A 12 9.11 29.44 31.46
C VAL A 12 9.17 30.26 32.74
N GLY A 13 9.01 31.60 32.68
CA GLY A 13 8.97 32.48 33.84
C GLY A 13 7.84 32.15 34.82
N VAL A 14 6.64 31.88 34.31
CA VAL A 14 5.47 31.46 35.11
C VAL A 14 5.69 30.09 35.74
N LEU A 15 6.26 29.15 34.99
CA LEU A 15 6.58 27.82 35.50
C LEU A 15 7.62 27.88 36.60
N MET A 16 8.68 28.70 36.44
CA MET A 16 9.67 28.94 37.48
C MET A 16 9.09 29.62 38.72
N LEU A 17 8.20 30.61 38.54
CA LEU A 17 7.51 31.28 39.65
C LEU A 17 6.67 30.28 40.43
N LEU A 18 5.91 29.42 39.74
CA LEU A 18 5.09 28.37 40.37
C LEU A 18 5.94 27.34 41.12
N VAL A 19 7.09 26.94 40.55
CA VAL A 19 8.06 26.04 41.21
C VAL A 19 8.66 26.68 42.44
N LEU A 20 9.11 27.95 42.37
CA LEU A 20 9.64 28.69 43.50
C LEU A 20 8.58 28.90 44.61
N ALA A 21 7.36 29.28 44.27
CA ALA A 21 6.26 29.39 45.20
C ALA A 21 5.90 28.05 45.87
N ALA A 22 6.05 26.94 45.08
CA ALA A 22 5.89 25.58 45.58
C ALA A 22 6.99 25.18 46.57
N GLN A 23 8.23 25.51 46.28
CA GLN A 23 9.39 25.22 47.14
C GLN A 23 9.39 26.07 48.43
N ALA A 24 8.92 27.31 48.36
CA ALA A 24 8.77 28.20 49.50
C ALA A 24 7.62 27.85 50.47
N GLY A 25 6.79 26.83 50.13
CA GLY A 25 5.70 26.37 51.04
C GLY A 25 4.52 27.32 51.20
N PHE A 26 4.52 28.47 50.50
CA PHE A 26 3.49 29.50 50.64
C PHE A 26 2.08 29.10 50.16
N PHE A 27 1.98 28.09 49.29
CA PHE A 27 0.68 27.65 48.74
C PHE A 27 0.48 26.13 48.88
N GLY A 28 -0.56 25.72 49.55
CA GLY A 28 -1.00 24.34 49.56
C GLY A 28 -1.40 23.85 48.13
N PRO A 29 -1.50 22.54 47.89
CA PRO A 29 -1.81 21.99 46.58
C PRO A 29 -3.06 22.55 45.91
N VAL A 30 -4.14 22.76 46.71
CA VAL A 30 -5.41 23.33 46.24
C VAL A 30 -5.23 24.77 45.77
N ALA A 31 -4.48 25.58 46.55
CA ALA A 31 -4.26 26.99 46.21
C ALA A 31 -3.45 27.12 44.89
N ARG A 32 -2.51 26.21 44.62
CA ARG A 32 -1.74 26.18 43.37
C ARG A 32 -2.61 25.93 42.14
N VAL A 33 -3.51 24.93 42.21
CA VAL A 33 -4.41 24.60 41.11
C VAL A 33 -5.40 25.76 40.88
N ILE A 34 -6.00 26.34 41.96
CA ILE A 34 -6.91 27.48 41.81
C ILE A 34 -6.16 28.68 41.18
N ALA A 35 -4.95 28.99 41.66
CA ALA A 35 -4.16 30.09 41.12
C ALA A 35 -3.78 29.86 39.63
N GLY A 36 -3.43 28.63 39.24
CA GLY A 36 -3.16 28.23 37.86
C GLY A 36 -4.39 28.41 36.97
N ALA A 37 -5.53 27.90 37.41
CA ALA A 37 -6.81 28.01 36.68
C ALA A 37 -7.25 29.49 36.52
N VAL A 38 -7.16 30.28 37.58
CA VAL A 38 -7.50 31.71 37.54
C VAL A 38 -6.52 32.46 36.59
N PHE A 39 -5.23 32.21 36.70
CA PHE A 39 -4.25 32.81 35.83
C PHE A 39 -4.50 32.45 34.36
N SER A 40 -4.74 31.19 34.06
CA SER A 40 -5.08 30.69 32.73
C SER A 40 -6.35 31.34 32.16
N ALA A 41 -7.40 31.48 33.00
CA ALA A 41 -8.63 32.15 32.62
C ALA A 41 -8.43 33.65 32.36
N VAL A 42 -7.60 34.33 33.17
CA VAL A 42 -7.20 35.73 32.96
C VAL A 42 -6.47 35.90 31.62
N LEU A 43 -5.53 34.99 31.29
CA LEU A 43 -4.82 35.02 29.99
C LEU A 43 -5.79 34.86 28.81
N VAL A 44 -6.77 33.95 28.90
CA VAL A 44 -7.81 33.80 27.88
C VAL A 44 -8.64 35.07 27.75
N GLY A 45 -9.08 35.68 28.87
CA GLY A 45 -9.85 36.93 28.88
C GLY A 45 -9.06 38.14 28.34
N LEU A 46 -7.78 38.27 28.72
CA LEU A 46 -6.90 39.31 28.19
C LEU A 46 -6.65 39.09 26.68
N GLY A 47 -6.41 37.85 26.28
CA GLY A 47 -6.23 37.49 24.86
C GLY A 47 -7.46 37.89 24.03
N TRP A 48 -8.68 37.69 24.57
CA TRP A 48 -9.92 38.13 23.91
C TRP A 48 -9.97 39.63 23.73
N ARG A 49 -9.62 40.43 24.79
CA ARG A 49 -9.57 41.90 24.71
C ARG A 49 -8.46 42.40 23.76
N VAL A 50 -7.29 41.78 23.77
CA VAL A 50 -6.17 42.18 22.90
C VAL A 50 -6.47 41.87 21.45
N PHE A 51 -7.12 40.75 21.15
CA PHE A 51 -7.48 40.35 19.78
C PHE A 51 -8.37 41.38 19.08
N THR A 52 -9.26 42.04 19.80
CA THR A 52 -10.18 43.05 19.25
C THR A 52 -9.51 44.41 18.98
N ARG A 53 -8.27 44.62 19.45
CA ARG A 53 -7.54 45.89 19.22
C ARG A 53 -6.83 45.86 17.86
N PRO A 54 -6.68 47.01 17.18
CA PRO A 54 -5.87 47.12 15.97
C PRO A 54 -4.44 46.60 16.19
N GLY A 55 -3.98 45.69 15.32
CA GLY A 55 -2.65 45.04 15.48
C GLY A 55 -2.53 43.97 16.58
N GLY A 56 -3.56 43.75 17.39
CA GLY A 56 -3.53 42.81 18.53
C GLY A 56 -3.74 41.33 18.19
N ARG A 57 -4.01 40.98 16.92
CA ARG A 57 -4.41 39.63 16.53
C ARG A 57 -3.39 38.54 16.93
N VAL A 58 -2.12 38.75 16.65
CA VAL A 58 -1.07 37.77 16.97
C VAL A 58 -0.89 37.65 18.49
N GLY A 59 -0.85 38.75 19.22
CA GLY A 59 -0.74 38.75 20.67
C GLY A 59 -1.96 38.13 21.35
N GLY A 60 -3.17 38.40 20.85
CA GLY A 60 -4.41 37.81 21.36
C GLY A 60 -4.43 36.28 21.17
N ILE A 61 -4.02 35.77 19.99
CA ILE A 61 -3.91 34.32 19.73
C ILE A 61 -2.88 33.69 20.68
N ALA A 62 -1.75 34.31 20.86
CA ALA A 62 -0.68 33.81 21.74
C ALA A 62 -1.15 33.72 23.20
N LEU A 63 -1.80 34.77 23.73
CA LEU A 63 -2.34 34.79 25.09
C LEU A 63 -3.39 33.70 25.32
N VAL A 64 -4.33 33.53 24.37
CA VAL A 64 -5.34 32.46 24.48
C VAL A 64 -4.72 31.08 24.40
N ALA A 65 -3.75 30.87 23.49
CA ALA A 65 -3.03 29.60 23.38
C ALA A 65 -2.32 29.25 24.71
N THR A 66 -1.64 30.23 25.32
CA THR A 66 -0.98 30.06 26.61
C THR A 66 -1.97 29.76 27.73
N GLY A 67 -3.11 30.49 27.78
CA GLY A 67 -4.15 30.24 28.78
C GLY A 67 -4.78 28.85 28.64
N ILE A 68 -5.06 28.37 27.40
CA ILE A 68 -5.58 27.02 27.16
C ILE A 68 -4.54 25.96 27.54
N ALA A 69 -3.25 26.17 27.24
CA ALA A 69 -2.17 25.27 27.65
C ALA A 69 -2.07 25.21 29.19
N GLY A 70 -2.21 26.35 29.89
CA GLY A 70 -2.28 26.39 31.34
C GLY A 70 -3.46 25.59 31.91
N LEU A 71 -4.65 25.72 31.33
CA LEU A 71 -5.81 24.91 31.73
C LEU A 71 -5.56 23.40 31.56
N TYR A 72 -4.88 22.98 30.48
CA TYR A 72 -4.48 21.57 30.32
C TYR A 72 -3.51 21.12 31.40
N LEU A 73 -2.52 21.97 31.75
CA LEU A 73 -1.57 21.66 32.83
C LEU A 73 -2.30 21.53 34.19
N ASP A 74 -3.30 22.36 34.46
CA ASP A 74 -4.10 22.23 35.66
C ASP A 74 -4.90 20.91 35.68
N VAL A 75 -5.47 20.51 34.56
CA VAL A 75 -6.14 19.18 34.42
C VAL A 75 -5.16 18.06 34.70
N VAL A 76 -3.93 18.12 34.14
CA VAL A 76 -2.87 17.14 34.39
C VAL A 76 -2.45 17.15 35.87
N ALA A 77 -2.34 18.32 36.48
CA ALA A 77 -2.00 18.43 37.90
C ALA A 77 -3.04 17.77 38.79
N VAL A 78 -4.33 18.08 38.58
CA VAL A 78 -5.46 17.54 39.39
C VAL A 78 -5.62 16.04 39.20
N THR A 79 -5.43 15.54 37.97
CA THR A 79 -5.73 14.15 37.62
C THR A 79 -4.48 13.26 37.75
N GLY A 80 -3.36 13.63 37.09
CA GLY A 80 -2.16 12.82 37.02
C GLY A 80 -1.25 12.95 38.24
N TYR A 81 -1.01 14.19 38.71
CA TYR A 81 -0.07 14.45 39.79
C TYR A 81 -0.71 14.32 41.19
N TYR A 82 -1.79 15.07 41.47
CA TYR A 82 -2.45 15.02 42.77
C TYR A 82 -3.45 13.87 42.92
N ARG A 83 -3.91 13.28 41.80
CA ARG A 83 -4.87 12.18 41.76
C ARG A 83 -6.18 12.47 42.54
N TRP A 84 -6.61 13.71 42.54
CA TRP A 84 -7.88 14.09 43.19
C TRP A 84 -9.10 13.64 42.38
N VAL A 85 -8.91 13.43 41.06
CA VAL A 85 -9.97 13.12 40.13
C VAL A 85 -9.53 11.90 39.28
N PRO A 86 -10.44 10.94 39.06
CA PRO A 86 -10.13 9.79 38.21
C PRO A 86 -9.83 10.21 36.77
N GLY A 87 -8.99 9.44 36.07
CA GLY A 87 -8.50 9.75 34.74
C GLY A 87 -9.60 10.03 33.71
N GLY A 88 -10.71 9.29 33.75
CA GLY A 88 -11.84 9.50 32.85
C GLY A 88 -12.49 10.86 32.97
N VAL A 89 -12.62 11.39 34.23
CA VAL A 89 -13.17 12.74 34.48
C VAL A 89 -12.17 13.79 34.01
N GLY A 90 -10.86 13.58 34.25
CA GLY A 90 -9.80 14.46 33.73
C GLY A 90 -9.82 14.56 32.19
N LEU A 91 -9.99 13.45 31.51
CA LEU A 91 -10.15 13.43 30.05
C LEU A 91 -11.40 14.16 29.57
N ALA A 92 -12.52 14.03 30.29
CA ALA A 92 -13.75 14.76 29.97
C ALA A 92 -13.56 16.29 30.13
N VAL A 93 -12.88 16.75 31.19
CA VAL A 93 -12.56 18.17 31.38
C VAL A 93 -11.58 18.65 30.29
N ALA A 94 -10.54 17.86 29.97
CA ALA A 94 -9.60 18.17 28.87
C ALA A 94 -10.34 18.29 27.51
N LEU A 95 -11.33 17.45 27.25
CA LEU A 95 -12.16 17.55 26.04
C LEU A 95 -12.96 18.86 26.01
N VAL A 96 -13.57 19.28 27.13
CA VAL A 96 -14.27 20.56 27.21
C VAL A 96 -13.33 21.72 26.94
N VAL A 97 -12.12 21.72 27.52
CA VAL A 97 -11.10 22.73 27.26
C VAL A 97 -10.71 22.74 25.78
N ALA A 98 -10.55 21.56 25.15
CA ALA A 98 -10.26 21.45 23.72
C ALA A 98 -11.39 22.03 22.86
N LEU A 99 -12.64 21.69 23.15
CA LEU A 99 -13.81 22.17 22.40
C LEU A 99 -13.95 23.71 22.50
N VAL A 100 -13.76 24.27 23.69
CA VAL A 100 -13.75 25.74 23.88
C VAL A 100 -12.62 26.38 23.08
N GLY A 101 -11.38 25.83 23.16
CA GLY A 101 -10.23 26.34 22.45
C GLY A 101 -10.39 26.30 20.92
N VAL A 102 -10.90 25.18 20.40
CA VAL A 102 -11.21 25.04 18.96
C VAL A 102 -12.36 25.97 18.59
N GLY A 103 -13.37 26.16 19.41
CA GLY A 103 -14.45 27.14 19.20
C GLY A 103 -13.93 28.57 19.03
N VAL A 104 -13.00 29.01 19.90
CA VAL A 104 -12.31 30.29 19.77
C VAL A 104 -11.49 30.37 18.49
N ALA A 105 -10.74 29.32 18.16
CA ALA A 105 -9.95 29.24 16.94
C ALA A 105 -10.81 29.38 15.67
N VAL A 106 -11.98 28.72 15.63
CA VAL A 106 -12.96 28.83 14.52
C VAL A 106 -13.51 30.24 14.39
N ARG A 107 -13.87 30.88 15.53
CA ARG A 107 -14.38 32.25 15.54
C ARG A 107 -13.33 33.25 15.05
N TRP A 108 -12.08 33.06 15.44
CA TRP A 108 -10.96 33.94 15.05
C TRP A 108 -10.30 33.57 13.72
N GLN A 109 -10.79 32.53 13.08
CA GLN A 109 -10.24 32.01 11.81
C GLN A 109 -8.72 31.73 11.91
N SER A 110 -8.30 31.11 13.00
CA SER A 110 -6.89 30.84 13.30
C SER A 110 -6.63 29.34 13.29
N GLN A 111 -6.12 28.83 12.16
CA GLN A 111 -5.68 27.43 12.03
C GLN A 111 -4.58 27.08 13.05
N PRO A 112 -3.52 27.92 13.24
CA PRO A 112 -2.47 27.60 14.22
C PRO A 112 -3.01 27.40 15.65
N LEU A 113 -4.01 28.18 16.07
CA LEU A 113 -4.62 28.02 17.38
C LEU A 113 -5.38 26.67 17.46
N ALA A 114 -6.17 26.32 16.45
CA ALA A 114 -6.90 25.06 16.42
C ALA A 114 -5.94 23.84 16.49
N VAL A 115 -4.88 23.88 15.67
CA VAL A 115 -3.84 22.85 15.65
C VAL A 115 -3.14 22.74 16.99
N GLY A 116 -2.74 23.87 17.60
CA GLY A 116 -2.08 23.91 18.91
C GLY A 116 -2.95 23.35 20.04
N VAL A 117 -4.26 23.68 20.03
CA VAL A 117 -5.22 23.15 21.03
C VAL A 117 -5.39 21.64 20.89
N VAL A 118 -5.57 21.13 19.66
CA VAL A 118 -5.76 19.69 19.42
C VAL A 118 -4.49 18.90 19.76
N LEU A 119 -3.33 19.36 19.32
CA LEU A 119 -2.04 18.71 19.63
C LEU A 119 -1.71 18.81 21.11
N GLY A 120 -1.98 19.95 21.77
CA GLY A 120 -1.79 20.12 23.21
C GLY A 120 -2.63 19.13 24.02
N ALA A 121 -3.90 18.99 23.69
CA ALA A 121 -4.77 18.00 24.31
C ALA A 121 -4.26 16.57 24.11
N ALA A 122 -3.84 16.24 22.90
CA ALA A 122 -3.35 14.90 22.56
C ALA A 122 -2.02 14.54 23.24
N VAL A 123 -1.06 15.49 23.28
CA VAL A 123 0.27 15.28 23.88
C VAL A 123 0.19 15.17 25.41
N LEU A 124 -0.71 15.91 26.04
CA LEU A 124 -0.85 15.90 27.50
C LEU A 124 -1.78 14.79 28.01
N SER A 125 -2.62 14.20 27.16
CA SER A 125 -3.57 13.15 27.56
C SER A 125 -2.93 11.87 28.14
N PRO A 126 -1.73 11.39 27.70
CA PRO A 126 -1.08 10.22 28.32
C PRO A 126 -0.69 10.45 29.79
N ALA A 127 -0.54 11.71 30.23
CA ALA A 127 -0.28 12.04 31.64
C ALA A 127 -1.54 11.87 32.52
N LEU A 128 -2.73 11.76 31.93
CA LEU A 128 -3.99 11.56 32.65
C LEU A 128 -4.30 10.08 32.84
N THR A 129 -4.07 9.26 31.81
CA THR A 129 -4.22 7.80 31.81
C THR A 129 -3.47 7.19 30.66
N THR A 130 -3.00 5.96 30.84
CA THR A 130 -2.35 5.15 29.80
C THR A 130 -3.24 3.98 29.32
N GLU A 131 -4.47 3.91 29.80
CA GLU A 131 -5.42 2.83 29.51
C GLU A 131 -6.18 3.06 28.19
N LEU A 132 -7.03 2.11 27.81
CA LEU A 132 -7.92 2.20 26.64
C LEU A 132 -8.78 3.47 26.60
N MET A 133 -9.07 4.08 27.76
CA MET A 133 -9.78 5.37 27.83
C MET A 133 -9.05 6.48 27.08
N LEU A 134 -7.71 6.45 27.06
CA LEU A 134 -6.91 7.39 26.27
C LEU A 134 -7.25 7.30 24.77
N LEU A 135 -7.34 6.08 24.23
CA LEU A 135 -7.68 5.87 22.83
C LEU A 135 -9.10 6.37 22.52
N GLY A 136 -10.06 6.06 23.40
CA GLY A 136 -11.42 6.59 23.30
C GLY A 136 -11.47 8.12 23.26
N PHE A 137 -10.75 8.78 24.17
CA PHE A 137 -10.61 10.23 24.18
C PHE A 137 -10.03 10.78 22.87
N LEU A 138 -8.94 10.20 22.36
CA LEU A 138 -8.30 10.65 21.12
C LEU A 138 -9.22 10.46 19.90
N VAL A 139 -10.00 9.38 19.85
CA VAL A 139 -11.00 9.17 18.79
C VAL A 139 -12.11 10.22 18.86
N VAL A 140 -12.60 10.55 20.08
CA VAL A 140 -13.60 11.61 20.25
C VAL A 140 -13.03 12.98 19.87
N LEU A 141 -11.78 13.28 20.27
CA LEU A 141 -11.08 14.51 19.88
C LEU A 141 -10.91 14.60 18.35
N GLN A 142 -10.57 13.49 17.69
CA GLN A 142 -10.50 13.41 16.23
C GLN A 142 -11.87 13.68 15.59
N ALA A 143 -12.95 13.10 16.12
CA ALA A 143 -14.30 13.27 15.61
C ALA A 143 -14.79 14.71 15.76
N ALA A 144 -14.51 15.35 16.90
CA ALA A 144 -14.86 16.74 17.19
C ALA A 144 -14.23 17.75 16.20
N GLY A 145 -13.09 17.39 15.61
CA GLY A 145 -12.44 18.20 14.57
C GLY A 145 -13.08 18.11 13.18
N VAL A 146 -13.90 17.08 12.89
CA VAL A 146 -14.51 16.88 11.54
C VAL A 146 -15.44 18.03 11.12
N PRO A 147 -16.40 18.51 11.94
CA PRO A 147 -17.27 19.61 11.54
C PRO A 147 -16.53 20.92 11.26
N VAL A 148 -15.46 21.19 11.99
CA VAL A 148 -14.61 22.37 11.80
C VAL A 148 -13.96 22.32 10.43
N GLN A 149 -13.38 21.20 10.09
CA GLN A 149 -12.70 20.95 8.83
C GLN A 149 -13.63 21.05 7.61
N LEU A 150 -14.87 20.57 7.75
CA LEU A 150 -15.87 20.68 6.68
C LEU A 150 -16.31 22.13 6.41
N ARG A 151 -16.21 23.01 7.42
CA ARG A 151 -16.57 24.43 7.30
C ARG A 151 -15.39 25.33 6.92
N ARG A 152 -14.16 24.95 7.25
CA ARG A 152 -12.94 25.74 7.07
C ARG A 152 -11.91 24.95 6.27
N ASP A 153 -11.15 25.67 5.43
CA ASP A 153 -10.05 25.09 4.66
C ASP A 153 -8.76 25.10 5.49
N TRP A 154 -8.61 24.08 6.34
CA TRP A 154 -7.48 23.93 7.24
C TRP A 154 -6.76 22.60 7.02
N PRO A 155 -5.90 22.51 5.98
CA PRO A 155 -5.26 21.25 5.61
C PRO A 155 -4.39 20.65 6.72
N VAL A 156 -3.68 21.49 7.50
CA VAL A 156 -2.85 21.00 8.61
C VAL A 156 -3.70 20.37 9.74
N LEU A 157 -4.93 20.84 9.92
CA LEU A 157 -5.84 20.28 10.94
C LEU A 157 -6.23 18.82 10.62
N HIS A 158 -6.25 18.40 9.35
CA HIS A 158 -6.48 16.99 8.97
C HIS A 158 -5.45 16.08 9.62
N VAL A 159 -4.19 16.43 9.48
CA VAL A 159 -3.07 15.66 10.03
C VAL A 159 -3.04 15.76 11.55
N ALA A 160 -3.18 16.98 12.08
CA ALA A 160 -3.09 17.24 13.53
C ALA A 160 -4.15 16.50 14.36
N ARG A 161 -5.36 16.30 13.82
CA ARG A 161 -6.40 15.53 14.52
C ARG A 161 -6.28 14.02 14.36
N THR A 162 -5.66 13.54 13.25
CA THR A 162 -5.60 12.12 12.91
C THR A 162 -4.34 11.47 13.48
N LEU A 163 -3.19 12.14 13.37
CA LEU A 163 -1.89 11.63 13.76
C LEU A 163 -1.81 11.15 15.22
N PRO A 164 -2.38 11.85 16.22
CA PRO A 164 -2.32 11.38 17.61
C PRO A 164 -2.99 10.03 17.84
N VAL A 165 -4.15 9.78 17.23
CA VAL A 165 -4.84 8.49 17.33
C VAL A 165 -4.00 7.39 16.69
N VAL A 166 -3.45 7.67 15.49
CA VAL A 166 -2.60 6.72 14.77
C VAL A 166 -1.39 6.34 15.62
N LEU A 167 -0.66 7.33 16.14
CA LEU A 167 0.54 7.09 16.94
C LEU A 167 0.23 6.39 18.27
N ALA A 168 -0.86 6.76 18.94
CA ALA A 168 -1.25 6.15 20.21
C ALA A 168 -1.62 4.67 20.02
N VAL A 169 -2.43 4.34 19.02
CA VAL A 169 -2.81 2.94 18.75
C VAL A 169 -1.59 2.13 18.31
N LEU A 170 -0.77 2.64 17.39
CA LEU A 170 0.46 1.95 16.97
C LEU A 170 1.43 1.74 18.13
N GLY A 171 1.59 2.74 18.99
CA GLY A 171 2.43 2.64 20.18
C GLY A 171 1.93 1.58 21.16
N MET A 172 0.62 1.56 21.45
CA MET A 172 0.04 0.54 22.34
C MET A 172 0.10 -0.87 21.72
N VAL A 173 -0.17 -1.01 20.42
CA VAL A 173 -0.03 -2.30 19.72
C VAL A 173 1.42 -2.79 19.76
N ALA A 174 2.39 -1.92 19.52
CA ALA A 174 3.81 -2.28 19.56
C ALA A 174 4.25 -2.70 20.98
N LEU A 175 3.89 -1.90 22.00
CA LEU A 175 4.23 -2.19 23.40
C LEU A 175 3.59 -3.50 23.86
N SER A 176 2.29 -3.70 23.62
CA SER A 176 1.59 -4.92 23.98
C SER A 176 2.14 -6.15 23.24
N GLY A 177 2.53 -6.00 21.97
CA GLY A 177 3.15 -7.07 21.20
C GLY A 177 4.54 -7.45 21.72
N ILE A 178 5.36 -6.46 22.10
CA ILE A 178 6.68 -6.68 22.72
C ILE A 178 6.52 -7.36 24.08
N GLU A 179 5.60 -6.88 24.92
CA GLU A 179 5.34 -7.46 26.25
C GLU A 179 4.87 -8.91 26.15
N ALA A 180 3.94 -9.21 25.24
CA ALA A 180 3.49 -10.57 24.98
C ALA A 180 4.62 -11.48 24.48
N ALA A 181 5.51 -10.98 23.63
CA ALA A 181 6.66 -11.71 23.12
C ALA A 181 7.69 -12.03 24.23
N ILE A 182 7.88 -11.13 25.20
CA ILE A 182 8.81 -11.33 26.33
C ILE A 182 8.21 -12.24 27.38
N SER A 183 6.93 -12.03 27.74
CA SER A 183 6.24 -12.78 28.81
C SER A 183 5.69 -14.13 28.37
N GLY A 184 5.56 -14.37 27.05
CA GLY A 184 4.90 -15.55 26.51
C GLY A 184 3.39 -15.60 26.76
N THR A 185 2.77 -14.46 27.14
CA THR A 185 1.34 -14.33 27.42
C THR A 185 0.58 -13.79 26.22
N GLU A 186 -0.74 -14.02 26.18
CA GLU A 186 -1.58 -13.37 25.19
C GLU A 186 -1.69 -11.85 25.45
N VAL A 187 -1.84 -11.08 24.38
CA VAL A 187 -2.02 -9.62 24.47
C VAL A 187 -3.32 -9.31 25.20
N GLU A 188 -3.19 -8.69 26.36
CA GLU A 188 -4.33 -8.20 27.12
C GLU A 188 -5.00 -7.04 26.35
N HIS A 189 -6.34 -6.98 26.41
CA HIS A 189 -7.12 -5.89 25.77
C HIS A 189 -7.01 -5.80 24.23
N ARG A 190 -6.55 -6.85 23.50
CA ARG A 190 -6.44 -6.86 22.02
C ARG A 190 -7.72 -6.41 21.31
N GLN A 191 -8.90 -6.79 21.83
CA GLN A 191 -10.20 -6.38 21.28
C GLN A 191 -10.42 -4.87 21.43
N GLY A 192 -10.09 -4.29 22.57
CA GLY A 192 -10.18 -2.86 22.80
C GLY A 192 -9.28 -2.05 21.87
N LEU A 193 -8.04 -2.53 21.64
CA LEU A 193 -7.12 -1.91 20.68
C LEU A 193 -7.67 -1.94 19.25
N LEU A 194 -8.23 -3.07 18.83
CA LEU A 194 -8.84 -3.20 17.51
C LEU A 194 -10.08 -2.29 17.35
N ILE A 195 -10.95 -2.24 18.36
CA ILE A 195 -12.13 -1.37 18.35
C ILE A 195 -11.72 0.10 18.23
N ALA A 196 -10.72 0.54 19.02
CA ALA A 196 -10.20 1.90 18.95
C ALA A 196 -9.56 2.21 17.57
N ALA A 197 -8.80 1.26 17.02
CA ALA A 197 -8.21 1.37 15.69
C ALA A 197 -9.29 1.53 14.60
N ILE A 198 -10.32 0.66 14.61
CA ILE A 198 -11.45 0.73 13.67
C ILE A 198 -12.22 2.05 13.83
N ALA A 199 -12.53 2.46 15.06
CA ALA A 199 -13.24 3.71 15.31
C ALA A 199 -12.45 4.92 14.77
N GLY A 200 -11.14 4.99 15.05
CA GLY A 200 -10.25 6.02 14.53
C GLY A 200 -10.17 5.99 13.00
N ALA A 201 -10.10 4.80 12.41
CA ALA A 201 -10.07 4.63 10.95
C ALA A 201 -11.39 5.07 10.30
N VAL A 202 -12.53 4.71 10.87
CA VAL A 202 -13.86 5.12 10.35
C VAL A 202 -14.02 6.64 10.41
N VAL A 203 -13.71 7.26 11.55
CA VAL A 203 -13.77 8.74 11.70
C VAL A 203 -12.81 9.42 10.73
N GLY A 204 -11.60 8.92 10.60
CA GLY A 204 -10.59 9.47 9.69
C GLY A 204 -10.98 9.31 8.22
N LEU A 205 -11.41 8.11 7.82
CA LEU A 205 -11.82 7.80 6.45
C LEU A 205 -13.06 8.60 6.02
N VAL A 206 -14.11 8.61 6.86
CA VAL A 206 -15.33 9.40 6.59
C VAL A 206 -15.00 10.89 6.51
N GLY A 207 -14.21 11.40 7.46
CA GLY A 207 -13.78 12.79 7.46
C GLY A 207 -12.95 13.16 6.22
N ALA A 208 -12.02 12.29 5.80
CA ALA A 208 -11.21 12.49 4.60
C ALA A 208 -12.05 12.45 3.32
N LEU A 209 -12.96 11.47 3.19
CA LEU A 209 -13.84 11.35 2.02
C LEU A 209 -14.80 12.55 1.89
N LEU A 210 -15.37 13.02 3.01
CA LEU A 210 -16.21 14.21 3.00
C LEU A 210 -15.42 15.47 2.62
N ALA A 211 -14.16 15.58 3.07
CA ALA A 211 -13.29 16.69 2.71
C ALA A 211 -12.92 16.65 1.23
N VAL A 212 -12.49 15.49 0.70
CA VAL A 212 -12.14 15.31 -0.72
C VAL A 212 -13.33 15.58 -1.63
N ARG A 213 -14.55 15.14 -1.25
CA ARG A 213 -15.77 15.44 -2.04
C ARG A 213 -16.06 16.94 -2.13
N ARG A 214 -15.78 17.70 -1.08
CA ARG A 214 -15.96 19.17 -1.07
C ARG A 214 -14.81 19.89 -1.75
N ARG A 215 -13.60 19.33 -1.69
CA ARG A 215 -12.35 19.92 -2.19
C ARG A 215 -11.49 18.86 -2.85
N PRO A 216 -11.73 18.54 -4.13
CA PRO A 216 -11.04 17.47 -4.82
C PRO A 216 -9.52 17.64 -4.92
N GLY A 217 -8.98 18.86 -4.74
CA GLY A 217 -7.54 19.15 -4.76
C GLY A 217 -6.81 18.97 -3.42
N ASP A 218 -7.49 18.54 -2.35
CA ASP A 218 -6.85 18.41 -1.03
C ASP A 218 -6.04 17.11 -0.89
N ILE A 219 -4.73 17.23 -1.10
CA ILE A 219 -3.78 16.12 -0.97
C ILE A 219 -3.67 15.66 0.49
N THR A 220 -3.79 16.57 1.47
CA THR A 220 -3.66 16.21 2.89
C THR A 220 -4.80 15.30 3.35
N ALA A 221 -6.01 15.54 2.87
CA ALA A 221 -7.14 14.65 3.10
C ALA A 221 -6.92 13.26 2.49
N SER A 222 -6.26 13.17 1.34
CA SER A 222 -5.93 11.89 0.72
C SER A 222 -4.88 11.11 1.52
N ILE A 223 -3.84 11.76 2.03
CA ILE A 223 -2.82 11.14 2.88
C ILE A 223 -3.43 10.61 4.17
N THR A 224 -4.41 11.29 4.75
CA THR A 224 -5.07 10.81 5.97
C THR A 224 -5.81 9.49 5.76
N ILE A 225 -6.25 9.16 4.54
CA ILE A 225 -6.82 7.84 4.22
C ILE A 225 -5.80 6.72 4.50
N ALA A 226 -4.55 6.90 4.06
CA ALA A 226 -3.48 5.93 4.31
C ALA A 226 -3.15 5.85 5.81
N LEU A 227 -2.99 7.00 6.47
CA LEU A 227 -2.62 7.06 7.89
C LEU A 227 -3.64 6.35 8.80
N THR A 228 -4.94 6.53 8.53
CA THR A 228 -6.00 5.96 9.40
C THR A 228 -6.11 4.45 9.33
N VAL A 229 -5.63 3.83 8.25
CA VAL A 229 -5.70 2.38 8.05
C VAL A 229 -4.53 1.65 8.75
N LEU A 230 -3.37 2.30 8.89
CA LEU A 230 -2.19 1.68 9.50
C LEU A 230 -2.44 1.07 10.89
N PRO A 231 -3.13 1.74 11.84
CA PRO A 231 -3.41 1.16 13.14
C PRO A 231 -4.26 -0.12 13.07
N VAL A 232 -5.22 -0.19 12.15
CA VAL A 232 -6.07 -1.37 11.99
C VAL A 232 -5.27 -2.55 11.43
N LEU A 233 -4.39 -2.29 10.46
CA LEU A 233 -3.49 -3.31 9.92
C LEU A 233 -2.52 -3.83 10.99
N ALA A 234 -1.99 -2.95 11.83
CA ALA A 234 -1.12 -3.34 12.95
C ALA A 234 -1.88 -4.14 14.02
N ALA A 235 -3.07 -3.67 14.43
CA ALA A 235 -3.89 -4.35 15.43
C ALA A 235 -4.39 -5.72 14.94
N ALA A 236 -4.63 -5.90 13.65
CA ALA A 236 -5.02 -7.17 13.07
C ALA A 236 -3.97 -8.27 13.32
N ALA A 237 -2.68 -7.92 13.38
CA ALA A 237 -1.61 -8.87 13.65
C ALA A 237 -1.63 -9.47 15.08
N LEU A 238 -2.40 -8.89 16.01
CA LEU A 238 -2.56 -9.42 17.37
C LEU A 238 -3.58 -10.56 17.47
N PHE A 239 -4.26 -10.90 16.38
CA PHE A 239 -5.30 -11.92 16.33
C PHE A 239 -4.84 -13.16 15.60
N ASP A 240 -5.61 -14.23 15.77
CA ASP A 240 -5.41 -15.48 15.03
C ASP A 240 -5.51 -15.25 13.51
N ARG A 241 -4.94 -16.19 12.76
CA ARG A 241 -4.79 -16.11 11.31
C ARG A 241 -6.09 -15.80 10.57
N VAL A 242 -7.20 -16.45 10.95
CA VAL A 242 -8.49 -16.29 10.24
C VAL A 242 -9.04 -14.88 10.42
N VAL A 243 -9.02 -14.36 11.65
CA VAL A 243 -9.47 -13.01 11.98
C VAL A 243 -8.57 -11.96 11.32
N SER A 244 -7.26 -12.13 11.40
CA SER A 244 -6.28 -11.22 10.79
C SER A 244 -6.44 -11.15 9.28
N VAL A 245 -6.56 -12.29 8.59
CA VAL A 245 -6.83 -12.35 7.13
C VAL A 245 -8.14 -11.67 6.79
N SER A 246 -9.20 -11.92 7.57
CA SER A 246 -10.52 -11.34 7.31
C SER A 246 -10.50 -9.80 7.41
N ILE A 247 -9.87 -9.26 8.46
CA ILE A 247 -9.75 -7.81 8.66
C ILE A 247 -8.95 -7.17 7.52
N THR A 248 -7.76 -7.69 7.23
CA THR A 248 -6.88 -7.13 6.20
C THR A 248 -7.47 -7.25 4.80
N ALA A 249 -8.18 -8.36 4.48
CA ALA A 249 -8.89 -8.55 3.22
C ALA A 249 -10.06 -7.56 3.04
N VAL A 250 -10.84 -7.30 4.11
CA VAL A 250 -11.91 -6.30 4.07
C VAL A 250 -11.35 -4.91 3.79
N ILE A 251 -10.26 -4.53 4.49
CA ILE A 251 -9.60 -3.24 4.27
C ILE A 251 -9.10 -3.14 2.83
N ALA A 252 -8.41 -4.17 2.33
CA ALA A 252 -7.92 -4.21 0.95
C ALA A 252 -9.07 -4.03 -0.04
N THR A 253 -10.17 -4.76 0.14
CA THR A 253 -11.35 -4.71 -0.75
C THR A 253 -12.00 -3.32 -0.75
N VAL A 254 -12.19 -2.71 0.42
CA VAL A 254 -12.79 -1.37 0.54
C VAL A 254 -11.92 -0.32 -0.14
N LEU A 255 -10.60 -0.33 0.11
CA LEU A 255 -9.70 0.66 -0.45
C LEU A 255 -9.47 0.48 -1.95
N LEU A 256 -9.32 -0.77 -2.43
CA LEU A 256 -9.20 -1.04 -3.87
C LEU A 256 -10.51 -0.75 -4.60
N GLY A 257 -11.66 -1.02 -3.98
CA GLY A 257 -12.97 -0.62 -4.49
C GLY A 257 -13.10 0.90 -4.60
N LEU A 258 -12.66 1.66 -3.57
CA LEU A 258 -12.60 3.12 -3.60
C LEU A 258 -11.68 3.62 -4.72
N ALA A 259 -10.51 3.02 -4.87
CA ALA A 259 -9.57 3.35 -5.93
C ALA A 259 -10.16 3.11 -7.33
N ALA A 260 -10.86 1.99 -7.52
CA ALA A 260 -11.49 1.66 -8.79
C ALA A 260 -12.53 2.71 -9.22
N THR A 261 -13.33 3.24 -8.26
CA THR A 261 -14.32 4.27 -8.56
C THR A 261 -13.72 5.60 -9.01
N GLY A 262 -12.49 5.92 -8.57
CA GLY A 262 -11.77 7.14 -8.95
C GLY A 262 -10.88 7.00 -10.19
N LEU A 263 -10.41 5.78 -10.49
CA LEU A 263 -9.50 5.51 -11.60
C LEU A 263 -10.21 5.10 -12.90
N ILE A 264 -11.43 4.55 -12.82
CA ILE A 264 -12.20 4.14 -14.00
C ILE A 264 -12.98 5.35 -14.53
N PRO A 265 -12.71 5.81 -15.77
CA PRO A 265 -13.42 6.95 -16.35
C PRO A 265 -14.93 6.66 -16.44
N ALA A 266 -15.75 7.65 -16.16
CA ALA A 266 -17.21 7.56 -16.22
C ALA A 266 -17.76 7.21 -17.61
N GLY A 267 -16.92 7.24 -18.65
CA GLY A 267 -17.28 7.05 -20.06
C GLY A 267 -16.99 5.68 -20.68
N ALA A 268 -16.47 4.70 -19.93
CA ALA A 268 -16.21 3.38 -20.52
C ALA A 268 -17.46 2.61 -20.96
N GLY A 269 -18.66 3.05 -20.55
CA GLY A 269 -19.96 2.49 -21.00
C GLY A 269 -20.74 3.36 -21.97
N ALA A 270 -20.31 4.60 -22.24
CA ALA A 270 -21.07 5.58 -23.05
C ALA A 270 -20.48 5.80 -24.46
N ALA A 271 -19.45 5.09 -24.85
CA ALA A 271 -18.85 5.20 -26.18
C ALA A 271 -19.71 4.56 -27.31
N ALA A 272 -20.96 4.16 -27.00
CA ALA A 272 -21.89 3.60 -27.98
C ALA A 272 -22.98 4.58 -28.45
N SER A 273 -23.04 5.81 -27.92
CA SER A 273 -23.97 6.83 -28.40
C SER A 273 -23.19 8.08 -28.85
N GLY A 274 -22.97 8.17 -30.17
CA GLY A 274 -22.37 9.32 -30.82
C GLY A 274 -23.23 10.57 -30.61
N SER A 275 -22.75 11.50 -29.80
CA SER A 275 -23.12 12.90 -29.86
C SER A 275 -21.87 13.74 -29.59
N GLU A 276 -21.28 14.23 -30.66
CA GLU A 276 -20.28 15.31 -30.63
C GLU A 276 -20.93 16.55 -30.05
N THR A 277 -20.60 16.92 -28.83
CA THR A 277 -20.94 18.24 -28.28
C THR A 277 -19.68 19.08 -28.17
N VAL A 278 -19.76 20.26 -28.75
CA VAL A 278 -18.74 21.33 -28.83
C VAL A 278 -18.16 21.68 -27.46
N MET A 279 -16.86 21.73 -27.41
CA MET A 279 -15.98 21.68 -26.23
C MET A 279 -15.47 23.08 -25.84
N GLY A 280 -15.78 23.54 -24.61
CA GLY A 280 -15.24 24.75 -23.97
C GLY A 280 -14.25 24.41 -22.83
N PRO A 281 -13.50 25.39 -22.29
CA PRO A 281 -12.36 25.21 -21.38
C PRO A 281 -12.65 24.61 -19.98
N ARG A 282 -13.88 24.17 -19.70
CA ARG A 282 -14.27 23.51 -18.43
C ARG A 282 -13.91 22.02 -18.33
N LEU A 283 -13.26 21.45 -19.32
CA LEU A 283 -13.06 20.01 -19.48
C LEU A 283 -11.85 19.43 -18.75
N ASP A 284 -10.88 20.25 -18.34
CA ASP A 284 -9.68 19.72 -17.65
C ASP A 284 -9.98 19.27 -16.22
N VAL A 285 -10.89 19.93 -15.53
CA VAL A 285 -11.29 19.55 -14.16
C VAL A 285 -12.18 18.29 -14.16
N ALA A 286 -13.00 18.10 -15.19
CA ALA A 286 -13.88 16.92 -15.29
C ALA A 286 -13.12 15.62 -15.62
N ARG A 287 -11.92 15.71 -16.19
CA ARG A 287 -11.05 14.56 -16.48
C ARG A 287 -10.33 14.01 -15.25
N ASP A 288 -10.15 14.83 -14.21
CA ASP A 288 -9.46 14.44 -12.97
C ASP A 288 -10.37 13.89 -11.88
N VAL A 289 -11.68 13.84 -12.13
CA VAL A 289 -12.69 13.40 -11.14
C VAL A 289 -13.40 12.15 -11.65
N GLY A 290 -13.26 11.05 -10.91
CA GLY A 290 -13.93 9.78 -11.21
C GLY A 290 -15.45 9.80 -10.95
N ARG A 291 -16.12 8.63 -11.16
CA ARG A 291 -17.58 8.45 -11.05
C ARG A 291 -18.22 8.96 -9.74
N LEU A 292 -17.48 8.95 -8.63
CA LEU A 292 -17.95 9.40 -7.32
C LEU A 292 -17.43 10.79 -6.92
N GLY A 293 -16.89 11.58 -7.82
CA GLY A 293 -16.31 12.87 -7.48
C GLY A 293 -14.97 12.78 -6.74
N ILE A 294 -14.27 11.65 -6.84
CA ILE A 294 -13.00 11.39 -6.15
C ILE A 294 -11.85 11.79 -7.06
N ALA A 295 -10.94 12.63 -6.55
CA ALA A 295 -9.76 13.07 -7.28
C ALA A 295 -8.80 11.91 -7.54
N ARG A 296 -8.07 11.97 -8.65
CA ARG A 296 -7.14 10.92 -9.08
C ARG A 296 -6.04 10.61 -8.07
N HIS A 297 -5.50 11.63 -7.38
CA HIS A 297 -4.49 11.42 -6.33
C HIS A 297 -5.05 10.67 -5.11
N THR A 298 -6.32 10.92 -4.73
CA THR A 298 -7.01 10.17 -3.67
C THR A 298 -7.17 8.70 -4.05
N ALA A 299 -7.57 8.45 -5.30
CA ALA A 299 -7.69 7.09 -5.82
C ALA A 299 -6.33 6.36 -5.87
N LEU A 300 -5.24 7.09 -6.19
CA LEU A 300 -3.88 6.55 -6.14
C LEU A 300 -3.47 6.17 -4.71
N VAL A 301 -3.71 7.04 -3.73
CA VAL A 301 -3.40 6.74 -2.33
C VAL A 301 -4.21 5.54 -1.84
N ALA A 302 -5.50 5.48 -2.16
CA ALA A 302 -6.36 4.34 -1.81
C ALA A 302 -5.87 3.04 -2.49
N ALA A 303 -5.44 3.10 -3.76
CA ALA A 303 -4.89 1.95 -4.48
C ALA A 303 -3.61 1.41 -3.83
N LEU A 304 -2.66 2.31 -3.49
CA LEU A 304 -1.40 1.94 -2.85
C LEU A 304 -1.63 1.36 -1.45
N THR A 305 -2.46 2.02 -0.63
CA THR A 305 -2.77 1.54 0.72
C THR A 305 -3.54 0.22 0.69
N GLY A 306 -4.49 0.07 -0.25
CA GLY A 306 -5.21 -1.18 -0.47
C GLY A 306 -4.30 -2.31 -0.95
N ALA A 307 -3.29 -2.02 -1.78
CA ALA A 307 -2.29 -2.99 -2.20
C ALA A 307 -1.40 -3.45 -1.03
N VAL A 308 -1.00 -2.53 -0.11
CA VAL A 308 -0.28 -2.88 1.11
C VAL A 308 -1.13 -3.78 2.02
N ALA A 309 -2.42 -3.46 2.19
CA ALA A 309 -3.35 -4.32 2.94
C ALA A 309 -3.50 -5.71 2.31
N LEU A 310 -3.57 -5.79 0.98
CA LEU A 310 -3.62 -7.06 0.24
C LEU A 310 -2.32 -7.85 0.39
N LEU A 311 -1.16 -7.18 0.35
CA LEU A 311 0.14 -7.81 0.60
C LEU A 311 0.20 -8.42 2.00
N GLN A 312 -0.25 -7.69 3.02
CA GLN A 312 -0.36 -8.21 4.38
C GLN A 312 -1.34 -9.39 4.44
N THR A 313 -2.48 -9.31 3.75
CA THR A 313 -3.43 -10.43 3.62
C THR A 313 -2.75 -11.68 3.06
N CYS A 314 -2.00 -11.55 1.97
CA CYS A 314 -1.23 -12.65 1.39
C CYS A 314 -0.20 -13.22 2.38
N ALA A 315 0.55 -12.36 3.06
CA ALA A 315 1.56 -12.76 4.03
C ALA A 315 0.97 -13.54 5.22
N VAL A 316 -0.11 -13.02 5.82
CA VAL A 316 -0.79 -13.68 6.93
C VAL A 316 -1.50 -14.96 6.48
N ALA A 317 -2.16 -14.93 5.30
CA ALA A 317 -2.84 -16.10 4.76
C ALA A 317 -1.90 -17.28 4.48
N THR A 318 -0.65 -17.01 4.18
CA THR A 318 0.38 -18.03 3.90
C THR A 318 1.35 -18.28 5.06
N GLY A 319 1.19 -17.55 6.18
CA GLY A 319 2.16 -17.48 7.30
C GLY A 319 2.56 -18.79 7.98
N GLY A 320 1.95 -19.92 7.66
CA GLY A 320 2.41 -21.24 8.08
C GLY A 320 3.13 -22.03 6.98
N HIS A 321 3.06 -21.54 5.72
CA HIS A 321 3.55 -22.27 4.55
C HIS A 321 4.21 -21.28 3.57
N PRO A 322 5.51 -20.98 3.74
CA PRO A 322 6.21 -19.99 2.93
C PRO A 322 6.18 -20.31 1.42
N ARG A 323 6.06 -21.59 1.04
CA ARG A 323 5.97 -22.04 -0.36
C ARG A 323 4.66 -21.63 -1.06
N LEU A 324 3.60 -21.28 -0.31
CA LEU A 324 2.35 -20.75 -0.87
C LEU A 324 2.39 -19.24 -1.12
N MET A 325 3.35 -18.53 -0.53
CA MET A 325 3.46 -17.06 -0.67
C MET A 325 3.59 -16.60 -2.13
N PRO A 326 4.44 -17.20 -2.99
CA PRO A 326 4.52 -16.81 -4.39
C PRO A 326 3.19 -17.00 -5.11
N THR A 327 2.46 -18.09 -4.83
CA THR A 327 1.14 -18.34 -5.44
C THR A 327 0.16 -17.22 -5.10
N ALA A 328 0.06 -16.83 -3.83
CA ALA A 328 -0.82 -15.74 -3.39
C ALA A 328 -0.47 -14.41 -4.07
N LEU A 329 0.82 -14.08 -4.17
CA LEU A 329 1.30 -12.87 -4.83
C LEU A 329 1.02 -12.88 -6.34
N PHE A 330 1.25 -14.01 -7.02
CA PHE A 330 0.95 -14.12 -8.44
C PHE A 330 -0.55 -14.06 -8.73
N VAL A 331 -1.39 -14.67 -7.91
CA VAL A 331 -2.86 -14.56 -8.03
C VAL A 331 -3.32 -13.11 -7.86
N ALA A 332 -2.78 -12.39 -6.87
CA ALA A 332 -3.03 -10.95 -6.72
C ALA A 332 -2.54 -10.15 -7.93
N GLY A 333 -1.34 -10.48 -8.46
CA GLY A 333 -0.81 -9.88 -9.68
C GLY A 333 -1.72 -10.12 -10.90
N LEU A 334 -2.19 -11.35 -11.09
CA LEU A 334 -3.15 -11.71 -12.15
C LEU A 334 -4.46 -10.91 -12.03
N ALA A 335 -4.98 -10.75 -10.80
CA ALA A 335 -6.19 -9.96 -10.57
C ALA A 335 -5.97 -8.48 -10.98
N PHE A 336 -4.83 -7.88 -10.61
CA PHE A 336 -4.49 -6.51 -11.02
C PHE A 336 -4.31 -6.38 -12.54
N PHE A 337 -3.67 -7.35 -13.20
CA PHE A 337 -3.58 -7.36 -14.67
C PHE A 337 -4.92 -7.54 -15.33
N GLY A 338 -5.82 -8.37 -14.77
CA GLY A 338 -7.21 -8.50 -15.22
C GLY A 338 -7.95 -7.16 -15.16
N VAL A 339 -7.83 -6.44 -14.04
CA VAL A 339 -8.38 -5.08 -13.92
C VAL A 339 -7.72 -4.12 -14.93
N ALA A 340 -6.40 -4.19 -15.10
CA ALA A 340 -5.68 -3.34 -16.06
C ALA A 340 -6.10 -3.60 -17.51
N ALA A 341 -6.37 -4.86 -17.87
CA ALA A 341 -6.82 -5.25 -19.19
C ALA A 341 -8.19 -4.66 -19.54
N VAL A 342 -9.13 -4.66 -18.57
CA VAL A 342 -10.49 -4.14 -18.75
C VAL A 342 -10.51 -2.61 -18.67
N SER A 343 -9.87 -2.04 -17.64
CA SER A 343 -9.91 -0.60 -17.35
C SER A 343 -8.88 0.23 -18.10
N ARG A 344 -7.87 -0.41 -18.71
CA ARG A 344 -6.69 0.21 -19.35
C ARG A 344 -5.95 1.20 -18.45
N THR A 345 -6.00 0.98 -17.14
CA THR A 345 -5.36 1.84 -16.15
C THR A 345 -3.93 1.39 -15.89
N ARG A 346 -2.98 2.35 -15.97
CA ARG A 346 -1.56 2.11 -15.67
C ARG A 346 -1.33 1.78 -14.20
N VAL A 347 -2.16 2.32 -13.31
CA VAL A 347 -2.03 2.08 -11.87
C VAL A 347 -2.25 0.61 -11.56
N ALA A 348 -3.31 0.00 -12.10
CA ALA A 348 -3.55 -1.42 -11.93
C ALA A 348 -2.42 -2.27 -12.53
N ALA A 349 -1.93 -1.92 -13.73
CA ALA A 349 -0.79 -2.60 -14.32
C ALA A 349 0.48 -2.48 -13.47
N GLY A 350 0.78 -1.28 -12.94
CA GLY A 350 1.92 -1.05 -12.06
C GLY A 350 1.84 -1.87 -10.76
N LEU A 351 0.67 -1.97 -10.14
CA LEU A 351 0.45 -2.84 -8.98
C LEU A 351 0.60 -4.32 -9.36
N GLY A 352 0.08 -4.74 -10.51
CA GLY A 352 0.27 -6.09 -11.04
C GLY A 352 1.76 -6.42 -11.22
N VAL A 353 2.56 -5.50 -11.77
CA VAL A 353 4.02 -5.65 -11.89
C VAL A 353 4.67 -5.74 -10.52
N ALA A 354 4.28 -4.90 -9.55
CA ALA A 354 4.84 -4.94 -8.20
C ALA A 354 4.61 -6.30 -7.53
N PHE A 355 3.38 -6.83 -7.58
CA PHE A 355 3.06 -8.15 -7.05
C PHE A 355 3.77 -9.28 -7.82
N ALA A 356 3.91 -9.16 -9.13
CA ALA A 356 4.66 -10.10 -9.96
C ALA A 356 6.14 -10.15 -9.59
N LEU A 357 6.76 -8.98 -9.37
CA LEU A 357 8.16 -8.89 -8.94
C LEU A 357 8.36 -9.46 -7.54
N LEU A 358 7.49 -9.13 -6.59
CA LEU A 358 7.55 -9.69 -5.24
C LEU A 358 7.37 -11.21 -5.26
N GLY A 359 6.39 -11.72 -6.01
CA GLY A 359 6.18 -13.15 -6.19
C GLY A 359 7.37 -13.84 -6.84
N GLY A 360 7.97 -13.20 -7.85
CA GLY A 360 9.19 -13.67 -8.52
C GLY A 360 10.41 -13.72 -7.61
N LEU A 361 10.61 -12.70 -6.77
CA LEU A 361 11.69 -12.67 -5.78
C LEU A 361 11.55 -13.79 -4.74
N VAL A 362 10.34 -13.98 -4.19
CA VAL A 362 10.08 -15.08 -3.23
C VAL A 362 10.25 -16.43 -3.93
N MET A 363 9.79 -16.58 -5.17
CA MET A 363 9.97 -17.79 -5.96
C MET A 363 11.45 -18.11 -6.23
N LEU A 364 12.24 -17.08 -6.54
CA LEU A 364 13.68 -17.22 -6.76
C LEU A 364 14.43 -17.61 -5.46
N ALA A 365 13.93 -17.18 -4.30
CA ALA A 365 14.48 -17.58 -3.01
C ALA A 365 14.17 -19.05 -2.65
N ILE A 366 13.07 -19.63 -3.17
CA ILE A 366 12.68 -21.03 -2.96
C ILE A 366 13.35 -21.93 -4.02
N ALA A 367 13.15 -21.60 -5.29
CA ALA A 367 13.66 -22.37 -6.42
C ALA A 367 14.90 -21.66 -7.02
N THR A 368 16.00 -21.69 -6.24
CA THR A 368 17.26 -21.09 -6.67
C THR A 368 17.85 -21.84 -7.89
N PRO A 369 18.72 -21.23 -8.68
CA PRO A 369 19.43 -21.93 -9.74
C PRO A 369 20.17 -23.19 -9.24
N GLU A 370 20.69 -23.16 -8.01
CA GLU A 370 21.36 -24.29 -7.38
C GLU A 370 20.37 -25.42 -7.04
N THR A 371 19.20 -25.08 -6.48
CA THR A 371 18.10 -26.04 -6.21
C THR A 371 17.65 -26.72 -7.50
N LEU A 372 17.57 -25.97 -8.60
CA LEU A 372 17.19 -26.51 -9.91
C LEU A 372 18.31 -27.32 -10.57
N ALA A 373 19.58 -27.13 -10.21
CA ALA A 373 20.70 -27.85 -10.78
C ALA A 373 21.02 -29.17 -10.05
N LEU A 374 20.70 -29.26 -8.76
CA LEU A 374 21.06 -30.38 -7.89
C LEU A 374 19.83 -31.19 -7.48
N GLN A 375 19.74 -32.45 -7.92
CA GLN A 375 18.61 -33.34 -7.63
C GLN A 375 18.29 -33.42 -6.14
N ARG A 376 19.31 -33.56 -5.28
CA ARG A 376 19.16 -33.66 -3.83
C ARG A 376 18.44 -32.45 -3.22
N LEU A 377 18.76 -31.25 -3.67
CA LEU A 377 18.12 -30.01 -3.19
C LEU A 377 16.70 -29.89 -3.76
N ALA A 378 16.50 -30.26 -5.03
CA ALA A 378 15.19 -30.24 -5.67
C ALA A 378 14.20 -31.16 -4.94
N GLU A 379 14.61 -32.36 -4.54
CA GLU A 379 13.77 -33.32 -3.78
C GLU A 379 13.40 -32.80 -2.38
N GLN A 380 14.24 -31.96 -1.75
CA GLN A 380 13.99 -31.39 -0.43
C GLN A 380 13.11 -30.14 -0.47
N ASP A 381 13.31 -29.27 -1.46
CA ASP A 381 12.79 -27.90 -1.48
C ASP A 381 11.61 -27.71 -2.44
N LEU A 382 11.48 -28.55 -3.47
CA LEU A 382 10.45 -28.42 -4.49
C LEU A 382 9.27 -29.39 -4.22
N ASP A 383 8.06 -28.85 -4.31
CA ASP A 383 6.82 -29.58 -4.10
C ASP A 383 5.70 -29.12 -5.07
N VAL A 384 4.50 -29.68 -4.90
CA VAL A 384 3.33 -29.31 -5.70
C VAL A 384 2.95 -27.84 -5.51
N ALA A 385 3.16 -27.26 -4.30
CA ALA A 385 2.87 -25.86 -4.04
C ALA A 385 3.80 -24.94 -4.87
N THR A 386 5.07 -25.31 -4.97
CA THR A 386 6.06 -24.63 -5.83
C THR A 386 5.68 -24.74 -7.31
N ALA A 387 5.20 -25.91 -7.74
CA ALA A 387 4.70 -26.09 -9.11
C ALA A 387 3.49 -25.20 -9.40
N MET A 388 2.51 -25.14 -8.49
CA MET A 388 1.34 -24.25 -8.63
C MET A 388 1.76 -22.77 -8.72
N ALA A 389 2.72 -22.36 -7.88
CA ALA A 389 3.26 -21.01 -7.92
C ALA A 389 3.92 -20.70 -9.27
N ALA A 390 4.71 -21.64 -9.82
CA ALA A 390 5.35 -21.47 -11.10
C ALA A 390 4.36 -21.41 -12.28
N VAL A 391 3.27 -22.20 -12.22
CA VAL A 391 2.17 -22.10 -13.19
C VAL A 391 1.49 -20.73 -13.11
N ALA A 392 1.18 -20.25 -11.90
CA ALA A 392 0.62 -18.92 -11.70
C ALA A 392 1.57 -17.82 -12.21
N GLY A 393 2.88 -17.94 -11.94
CA GLY A 393 3.92 -17.04 -12.45
C GLY A 393 4.00 -17.02 -13.99
N SER A 394 3.86 -18.19 -14.64
CA SER A 394 3.76 -18.28 -16.10
C SER A 394 2.52 -17.54 -16.63
N GLY A 395 1.38 -17.65 -15.93
CA GLY A 395 0.17 -16.90 -16.22
C GLY A 395 0.38 -15.39 -16.09
N VAL A 396 1.08 -14.93 -15.04
CA VAL A 396 1.45 -13.52 -14.86
C VAL A 396 2.33 -13.05 -16.02
N ALA A 397 3.37 -13.80 -16.41
CA ALA A 397 4.24 -13.46 -17.54
C ALA A 397 3.42 -13.30 -18.83
N ALA A 398 2.49 -14.22 -19.11
CA ALA A 398 1.60 -14.11 -20.26
C ALA A 398 0.69 -12.87 -20.20
N MET A 399 0.14 -12.55 -19.02
CA MET A 399 -0.69 -11.36 -18.81
C MET A 399 0.09 -10.06 -18.96
N VAL A 400 1.35 -9.99 -18.50
CA VAL A 400 2.25 -8.85 -18.76
C VAL A 400 2.45 -8.64 -20.25
N ALA A 401 2.81 -9.72 -20.98
CA ALA A 401 3.00 -9.69 -22.42
C ALA A 401 1.75 -9.21 -23.17
N TRP A 402 0.57 -9.57 -22.68
CA TRP A 402 -0.69 -9.23 -23.32
C TRP A 402 -1.18 -7.82 -22.97
N THR A 403 -1.00 -7.37 -21.71
CA THR A 403 -1.58 -6.10 -21.23
C THR A 403 -0.69 -4.90 -21.49
N VAL A 404 0.64 -4.99 -21.25
CA VAL A 404 1.55 -3.84 -21.30
C VAL A 404 1.57 -3.15 -22.66
N PRO A 405 1.67 -3.87 -23.80
CA PRO A 405 1.65 -3.22 -25.12
C PRO A 405 0.34 -2.53 -25.49
N ARG A 406 -0.74 -2.83 -24.75
CA ARG A 406 -2.09 -2.26 -24.97
C ARG A 406 -2.39 -1.06 -24.10
N LEU A 407 -1.50 -0.71 -23.19
CA LEU A 407 -1.69 0.44 -22.31
C LEU A 407 -1.37 1.74 -23.03
N PRO A 408 -2.17 2.80 -22.84
CA PRO A 408 -1.90 4.10 -23.43
C PRO A 408 -0.52 4.63 -23.07
N ARG A 409 0.20 5.24 -24.02
CA ARG A 409 1.56 5.82 -23.85
C ARG A 409 2.66 4.84 -23.40
N CYS A 410 2.52 3.54 -23.65
CA CYS A 410 3.58 2.54 -23.52
C CYS A 410 4.17 2.21 -24.89
N ASP A 411 4.27 3.20 -25.78
CA ASP A 411 4.66 3.04 -27.19
C ASP A 411 6.19 3.14 -27.38
N ASP A 412 6.96 3.36 -26.30
CA ASP A 412 8.43 3.38 -26.39
C ASP A 412 8.96 1.99 -26.79
N PRO A 413 9.61 1.87 -27.96
CA PRO A 413 10.13 0.59 -28.45
C PRO A 413 11.14 -0.05 -27.49
N ALA A 414 11.92 0.74 -26.76
CA ALA A 414 12.91 0.22 -25.81
C ALA A 414 12.22 -0.42 -24.61
N LEU A 415 11.19 0.24 -24.05
CA LEU A 415 10.39 -0.30 -22.95
C LEU A 415 9.68 -1.60 -23.37
N VAL A 416 9.01 -1.59 -24.52
CA VAL A 416 8.31 -2.78 -25.03
C VAL A 416 9.27 -3.95 -25.24
N THR A 417 10.45 -3.68 -25.82
CA THR A 417 11.49 -4.71 -26.01
C THR A 417 12.00 -5.25 -24.67
N GLY A 418 12.26 -4.37 -23.69
CA GLY A 418 12.69 -4.77 -22.35
C GLY A 418 11.64 -5.63 -21.64
N VAL A 419 10.37 -5.28 -21.75
CA VAL A 419 9.27 -6.10 -21.20
C VAL A 419 9.22 -7.47 -21.85
N TRP A 420 9.36 -7.57 -23.17
CA TRP A 420 9.37 -8.86 -23.87
C TRP A 420 10.54 -9.74 -23.44
N ILE A 421 11.74 -9.18 -23.29
CA ILE A 421 12.91 -9.91 -22.80
C ILE A 421 12.67 -10.42 -21.39
N ALA A 422 12.18 -9.56 -20.49
CA ALA A 422 11.88 -9.93 -19.10
C ALA A 422 10.82 -11.05 -19.02
N VAL A 423 9.76 -10.95 -19.82
CA VAL A 423 8.69 -11.97 -19.88
C VAL A 423 9.20 -13.30 -20.39
N ILE A 424 10.09 -13.31 -21.41
CA ILE A 424 10.68 -14.53 -21.94
C ILE A 424 11.56 -15.20 -20.87
N ILE A 425 12.43 -14.44 -20.22
CA ILE A 425 13.32 -14.98 -19.18
C ILE A 425 12.48 -15.53 -18.02
N ALA A 426 11.49 -14.78 -17.52
CA ALA A 426 10.60 -15.22 -16.45
C ALA A 426 9.78 -16.45 -16.86
N GLY A 427 9.25 -16.48 -18.08
CA GLY A 427 8.50 -17.61 -18.61
C GLY A 427 9.32 -18.89 -18.71
N LEU A 428 10.55 -18.80 -19.21
CA LEU A 428 11.48 -19.93 -19.24
C LEU A 428 11.77 -20.45 -17.83
N TYR A 429 12.04 -19.55 -16.89
CA TYR A 429 12.29 -19.91 -15.50
C TYR A 429 11.06 -20.59 -14.87
N TYR A 430 9.87 -20.01 -14.97
CA TYR A 430 8.67 -20.59 -14.36
C TYR A 430 8.26 -21.92 -14.98
N VAL A 431 8.42 -22.10 -16.30
CA VAL A 431 8.18 -23.38 -16.95
C VAL A 431 9.17 -24.45 -16.46
N LEU A 432 10.44 -24.07 -16.28
CA LEU A 432 11.45 -24.97 -15.72
C LEU A 432 11.08 -25.39 -14.30
N VAL A 433 10.79 -24.42 -13.43
CA VAL A 433 10.41 -24.69 -12.04
C VAL A 433 9.15 -25.56 -11.97
N ALA A 434 8.11 -25.26 -12.77
CA ALA A 434 6.88 -26.05 -12.79
C ALA A 434 7.14 -27.51 -13.19
N ALA A 435 7.90 -27.72 -14.26
CA ALA A 435 8.19 -29.05 -14.78
C ALA A 435 9.05 -29.88 -13.82
N VAL A 436 10.10 -29.26 -13.22
CA VAL A 436 10.97 -29.94 -12.26
C VAL A 436 10.23 -30.24 -10.96
N SER A 437 9.48 -29.27 -10.41
CA SER A 437 8.71 -29.47 -9.18
C SER A 437 7.64 -30.55 -9.34
N LEU A 438 6.91 -30.59 -10.46
CA LEU A 438 5.96 -31.65 -10.77
C LEU A 438 6.67 -32.99 -10.96
N GLY A 439 7.79 -33.01 -11.67
CA GLY A 439 8.59 -34.22 -11.88
C GLY A 439 9.04 -34.83 -10.57
N VAL A 440 9.64 -34.03 -9.69
CA VAL A 440 10.09 -34.48 -8.35
C VAL A 440 8.91 -34.95 -7.48
N SER A 441 7.79 -34.23 -7.52
CA SER A 441 6.61 -34.56 -6.70
C SER A 441 5.88 -35.84 -7.14
N LEU A 442 5.90 -36.17 -8.44
CA LEU A 442 5.11 -37.27 -9.00
C LEU A 442 5.96 -38.46 -9.48
N GLY A 443 7.22 -38.23 -9.82
CA GLY A 443 8.07 -39.17 -10.56
C GLY A 443 9.05 -39.98 -9.70
N GLY A 444 9.09 -39.81 -8.38
CA GLY A 444 10.06 -40.52 -7.53
C GLY A 444 11.52 -40.22 -7.91
N ALA A 445 12.40 -41.24 -7.86
CA ALA A 445 13.85 -41.08 -8.08
C ALA A 445 14.24 -40.51 -9.46
N ASP A 446 13.48 -40.83 -10.50
CA ASP A 446 13.74 -40.33 -11.86
C ASP A 446 13.01 -39.02 -12.19
N GLY A 447 12.15 -38.56 -11.29
CA GLY A 447 11.28 -37.41 -11.51
C GLY A 447 12.00 -36.11 -11.83
N PHE A 448 13.14 -35.88 -11.19
CA PHE A 448 14.00 -34.72 -11.46
C PHE A 448 14.45 -34.66 -12.95
N ILE A 449 14.97 -35.80 -13.45
CA ILE A 449 15.46 -35.91 -14.83
C ILE A 449 14.33 -35.76 -15.84
N VAL A 450 13.18 -36.40 -15.57
CA VAL A 450 11.97 -36.28 -16.39
C VAL A 450 11.48 -34.82 -16.42
N GLY A 451 11.43 -34.14 -15.27
CA GLY A 451 11.06 -32.74 -15.17
C GLY A 451 11.93 -31.82 -16.04
N HIS A 452 13.25 -31.98 -16.01
CA HIS A 452 14.17 -31.24 -16.86
C HIS A 452 13.95 -31.50 -18.36
N SER A 453 13.71 -32.75 -18.75
CA SER A 453 13.43 -33.12 -20.12
C SER A 453 12.13 -32.53 -20.63
N VAL A 454 11.07 -32.58 -19.81
CA VAL A 454 9.78 -31.96 -20.11
C VAL A 454 9.92 -30.44 -20.30
N ALA A 455 10.68 -29.75 -19.42
CA ALA A 455 10.93 -28.32 -19.56
C ALA A 455 11.59 -27.98 -20.91
N THR A 456 12.61 -28.73 -21.31
CA THR A 456 13.32 -28.53 -22.60
C THR A 456 12.37 -28.74 -23.78
N ILE A 457 11.53 -29.78 -23.74
CA ILE A 457 10.55 -30.06 -24.79
C ILE A 457 9.50 -28.93 -24.85
N VAL A 458 8.97 -28.49 -23.73
CA VAL A 458 7.99 -27.38 -23.68
C VAL A 458 8.60 -26.08 -24.23
N TRP A 459 9.85 -25.76 -23.88
CA TRP A 459 10.54 -24.59 -24.45
C TRP A 459 10.65 -24.69 -25.96
N MET A 460 11.02 -25.88 -26.49
CA MET A 460 11.15 -26.08 -27.93
C MET A 460 9.81 -26.01 -28.66
N VAL A 461 8.75 -26.58 -28.08
CA VAL A 461 7.39 -26.46 -28.62
C VAL A 461 6.94 -24.98 -28.66
N ALA A 462 7.17 -24.23 -27.58
CA ALA A 462 6.85 -22.80 -27.51
C ALA A 462 7.65 -21.99 -28.57
N ALA A 463 8.94 -22.28 -28.72
CA ALA A 463 9.80 -21.67 -29.74
C ALA A 463 9.27 -21.93 -31.15
N THR A 464 8.97 -23.20 -31.45
CA THR A 464 8.43 -23.63 -32.76
C THR A 464 7.07 -22.95 -33.03
N ALA A 465 6.19 -22.89 -32.06
CA ALA A 465 4.89 -22.22 -32.19
C ALA A 465 5.05 -20.71 -32.46
N ALA A 466 5.96 -20.04 -31.74
CA ALA A 466 6.27 -18.63 -31.95
C ALA A 466 6.85 -18.37 -33.37
N LEU A 467 7.76 -19.21 -33.84
CA LEU A 467 8.31 -19.10 -35.17
C LEU A 467 7.24 -19.31 -36.25
N PHE A 468 6.40 -20.32 -36.14
CA PHE A 468 5.30 -20.55 -37.09
C PHE A 468 4.27 -19.41 -37.08
N TYR A 469 3.91 -18.89 -35.91
CA TYR A 469 3.02 -17.74 -35.82
C TYR A 469 3.63 -16.50 -36.45
N GLY A 470 4.94 -16.25 -36.19
CA GLY A 470 5.69 -15.14 -36.80
C GLY A 470 5.72 -15.25 -38.34
N LEU A 471 6.02 -16.43 -38.87
CA LEU A 471 6.02 -16.68 -40.34
C LEU A 471 4.64 -16.39 -40.97
N ARG A 472 3.55 -16.83 -40.33
CA ARG A 472 2.18 -16.57 -40.81
C ARG A 472 1.80 -15.10 -40.80
N ARG A 473 2.42 -14.30 -39.94
CA ARG A 473 2.14 -12.87 -39.77
C ARG A 473 3.05 -11.95 -40.58
N LEU A 474 4.03 -12.46 -41.30
CA LEU A 474 4.98 -11.66 -42.06
C LEU A 474 4.29 -10.68 -43.04
N ALA A 475 3.27 -11.14 -43.76
CA ALA A 475 2.55 -10.31 -44.71
C ALA A 475 1.51 -9.34 -44.07
N THR A 476 0.96 -9.70 -42.92
CA THR A 476 -0.15 -8.94 -42.32
C THR A 476 0.26 -7.97 -41.20
N SER A 477 1.34 -8.27 -40.48
CA SER A 477 1.81 -7.50 -39.33
C SER A 477 3.30 -7.67 -39.12
N PRO A 478 4.16 -6.93 -39.85
CA PRO A 478 5.62 -7.14 -39.84
C PRO A 478 6.27 -6.95 -38.48
N VAL A 479 5.73 -6.06 -37.65
CA VAL A 479 6.21 -5.83 -36.28
C VAL A 479 5.95 -7.04 -35.37
N VAL A 480 4.72 -7.59 -35.40
CA VAL A 480 4.38 -8.80 -34.65
C VAL A 480 5.17 -9.99 -35.13
N ALA A 481 5.33 -10.15 -36.45
CA ALA A 481 6.14 -11.19 -37.03
C ALA A 481 7.60 -11.13 -36.56
N LYS A 482 8.22 -9.95 -36.58
CA LYS A 482 9.59 -9.75 -36.10
C LYS A 482 9.74 -10.13 -34.63
N VAL A 483 8.84 -9.69 -33.75
CA VAL A 483 8.86 -10.02 -32.33
C VAL A 483 8.76 -11.55 -32.13
N CYS A 484 7.79 -12.20 -32.78
CA CYS A 484 7.60 -13.65 -32.66
C CYS A 484 8.79 -14.47 -33.22
N LEU A 485 9.39 -14.02 -34.32
CA LEU A 485 10.56 -14.70 -34.89
C LEU A 485 11.80 -14.55 -34.00
N VAL A 486 12.07 -13.33 -33.49
CA VAL A 486 13.22 -13.10 -32.61
C VAL A 486 13.04 -13.83 -31.27
N SER A 487 11.86 -13.75 -30.66
CA SER A 487 11.57 -14.45 -29.40
C SER A 487 11.61 -15.97 -29.56
N GLY A 488 11.04 -16.50 -30.64
CA GLY A 488 11.07 -17.93 -30.94
C GLY A 488 12.50 -18.44 -31.14
N LEU A 489 13.34 -17.69 -31.85
CA LEU A 489 14.74 -18.04 -32.04
C LEU A 489 15.54 -17.99 -30.73
N LEU A 490 15.29 -16.99 -29.88
CA LEU A 490 15.91 -16.85 -28.57
C LEU A 490 15.55 -18.02 -27.64
N VAL A 491 14.28 -18.40 -27.61
CA VAL A 491 13.79 -19.53 -26.78
C VAL A 491 14.37 -20.86 -27.34
N ALA A 492 14.42 -21.03 -28.65
CA ALA A 492 15.07 -22.21 -29.28
C ALA A 492 16.55 -22.30 -28.90
N ALA A 493 17.27 -21.17 -28.95
CA ALA A 493 18.68 -21.12 -28.56
C ALA A 493 18.88 -21.47 -27.08
N ALA A 494 18.01 -20.95 -26.18
CA ALA A 494 18.02 -21.29 -24.75
C ALA A 494 17.71 -22.78 -24.50
N ALA A 495 16.74 -23.36 -25.22
CA ALA A 495 16.40 -24.77 -25.12
C ALA A 495 17.56 -25.66 -25.58
N LEU A 496 18.22 -25.29 -26.70
CA LEU A 496 19.42 -25.99 -27.19
C LEU A 496 20.59 -25.86 -26.22
N ALA A 497 20.85 -24.65 -25.71
CA ALA A 497 21.90 -24.44 -24.73
C ALA A 497 21.67 -25.31 -23.48
N LYS A 498 20.45 -25.34 -22.95
CA LYS A 498 20.08 -26.21 -21.82
C LYS A 498 20.28 -27.69 -22.16
N LEU A 499 19.81 -28.12 -23.32
CA LEU A 499 19.95 -29.51 -23.80
C LEU A 499 21.41 -29.95 -23.83
N PHE A 500 22.30 -29.13 -24.43
CA PHE A 500 23.71 -29.48 -24.58
C PHE A 500 24.53 -29.28 -23.32
N LEU A 501 24.27 -28.24 -22.52
CA LEU A 501 25.07 -27.92 -21.33
C LEU A 501 24.64 -28.70 -20.09
N PHE A 502 23.33 -28.98 -19.96
CA PHE A 502 22.76 -29.59 -18.76
C PHE A 502 22.22 -30.99 -19.05
N ASP A 503 21.26 -31.14 -19.96
CA ASP A 503 20.54 -32.39 -20.16
C ASP A 503 21.45 -33.50 -20.73
N LEU A 504 22.45 -33.15 -21.53
CA LEU A 504 23.43 -34.11 -22.04
C LEU A 504 24.31 -34.71 -20.92
N ALA A 505 24.65 -33.91 -19.93
CA ALA A 505 25.46 -34.35 -18.79
C ALA A 505 24.69 -35.17 -17.77
N THR A 506 23.38 -34.87 -17.57
CA THR A 506 22.54 -35.45 -16.52
C THR A 506 21.64 -36.58 -16.98
N LEU A 507 21.20 -36.58 -18.26
CA LEU A 507 20.30 -37.58 -18.82
C LEU A 507 21.03 -38.88 -19.16
N SER A 508 20.39 -40.01 -18.85
CA SER A 508 20.86 -41.35 -19.23
C SER A 508 19.77 -42.15 -19.97
N GLY A 509 20.20 -43.13 -20.79
CA GLY A 509 19.31 -44.10 -21.41
C GLY A 509 18.25 -43.54 -22.38
N LEU A 510 17.06 -44.11 -22.35
CA LEU A 510 15.93 -43.81 -23.24
C LEU A 510 15.42 -42.37 -23.15
N VAL A 511 15.47 -41.75 -21.95
CA VAL A 511 15.00 -40.36 -21.76
C VAL A 511 15.85 -39.37 -22.56
N ARG A 512 17.17 -39.58 -22.62
CA ARG A 512 18.08 -38.80 -23.46
C ARG A 512 17.70 -38.92 -24.94
N VAL A 513 17.52 -40.15 -25.42
CA VAL A 513 17.15 -40.43 -26.81
C VAL A 513 15.83 -39.76 -27.18
N ALA A 514 14.82 -39.89 -26.33
CA ALA A 514 13.51 -39.28 -26.56
C ALA A 514 13.57 -37.73 -26.60
N ALA A 515 14.33 -37.12 -25.70
CA ALA A 515 14.49 -35.66 -25.67
C ALA A 515 15.20 -35.15 -26.93
N PHE A 516 16.30 -35.79 -27.35
CA PHE A 516 17.02 -35.42 -28.59
C PHE A 516 16.19 -35.65 -29.85
N LEU A 517 15.44 -36.74 -29.91
CA LEU A 517 14.57 -37.02 -31.05
C LEU A 517 13.45 -35.98 -31.17
N ALA A 518 12.77 -35.66 -30.07
CA ALA A 518 11.71 -34.65 -30.04
C ALA A 518 12.23 -33.26 -30.45
N VAL A 519 13.35 -32.82 -29.90
CA VAL A 519 13.97 -31.54 -30.23
C VAL A 519 14.47 -31.55 -31.70
N GLY A 520 15.11 -32.62 -32.16
CA GLY A 520 15.56 -32.78 -33.51
C GLY A 520 14.41 -32.71 -34.54
N ILE A 521 13.30 -33.39 -34.31
CA ILE A 521 12.11 -33.34 -35.17
C ILE A 521 11.53 -31.91 -35.21
N LEU A 522 11.40 -31.24 -34.06
CA LEU A 522 10.88 -29.87 -33.99
C LEU A 522 11.81 -28.90 -34.76
N LEU A 523 13.12 -29.03 -34.64
CA LEU A 523 14.09 -28.22 -35.40
C LEU A 523 13.99 -28.47 -36.90
N LEU A 524 13.87 -29.71 -37.35
CA LEU A 524 13.69 -30.05 -38.76
C LEU A 524 12.41 -29.48 -39.33
N LEU A 525 11.29 -29.63 -38.61
CA LEU A 525 10.01 -29.06 -39.01
C LEU A 525 10.06 -27.52 -39.09
N THR A 526 10.72 -26.89 -38.12
CA THR A 526 10.90 -25.43 -38.12
C THR A 526 11.80 -24.97 -39.23
N GLY A 527 12.96 -25.62 -39.40
CA GLY A 527 13.96 -25.27 -40.42
C GLY A 527 13.42 -25.42 -41.84
N THR A 528 12.71 -26.51 -42.13
CA THR A 528 12.09 -26.72 -43.46
C THR A 528 11.00 -25.70 -43.76
N ARG A 529 10.18 -25.34 -42.80
CA ARG A 529 9.17 -24.29 -42.97
C ARG A 529 9.77 -22.91 -43.12
N TYR A 530 10.81 -22.59 -42.33
CA TYR A 530 11.54 -21.35 -42.42
C TYR A 530 12.21 -21.20 -43.80
N ALA A 531 12.88 -22.23 -44.29
CA ALA A 531 13.53 -22.24 -45.61
C ALA A 531 12.52 -22.02 -46.76
N ARG A 532 11.33 -22.66 -46.69
CA ARG A 532 10.27 -22.46 -47.69
C ARG A 532 9.70 -21.03 -47.65
N ALA A 533 9.41 -20.48 -46.47
CA ALA A 533 8.89 -19.12 -46.36
C ALA A 533 9.83 -18.05 -46.89
N PHE A 534 11.15 -18.24 -46.74
CA PHE A 534 12.15 -17.35 -47.32
C PHE A 534 12.36 -17.59 -48.82
N ALA A 535 12.26 -18.81 -49.31
CA ALA A 535 12.30 -19.10 -50.74
C ALA A 535 11.12 -18.44 -51.49
N ASP A 536 9.92 -18.49 -50.88
CA ASP A 536 8.71 -17.88 -51.44
C ASP A 536 8.71 -16.33 -51.33
N SER A 537 9.46 -15.74 -50.39
CA SER A 537 9.58 -14.29 -50.22
C SER A 537 10.76 -13.66 -50.96
N SER A 538 11.66 -14.44 -51.53
CA SER A 538 12.73 -13.93 -52.43
C SER A 538 12.07 -13.50 -53.73
N PRO A 539 12.23 -12.23 -54.20
CA PRO A 539 11.70 -11.80 -55.47
C PRO A 539 12.38 -12.69 -56.53
N ALA A 540 11.56 -13.61 -57.07
CA ALA A 540 12.00 -14.43 -58.19
C ALA A 540 12.53 -13.50 -59.29
N ARG A 541 13.74 -13.78 -59.71
CA ARG A 541 14.33 -13.29 -60.94
C ARG A 541 13.25 -13.12 -62.03
N GLN A 542 12.62 -11.96 -62.07
CA GLN A 542 11.94 -11.45 -63.25
C GLN A 542 13.04 -10.72 -64.04
N GLY A 543 13.65 -11.40 -64.97
CA GLY A 543 14.65 -10.82 -65.83
C GLY A 543 15.58 -11.86 -66.49
N GLN A 544 15.00 -12.74 -67.29
CA GLN A 544 15.62 -13.28 -68.50
C GLN A 544 14.53 -13.58 -69.52
#